data_7d158e185982fd0dcc5fe1cac75fba5c
#
_entry.id   7d158e185982fd0dcc5fe1cac75fba5c
#
_cell.length_a   1.000
_cell.length_b   1.000
_cell.length_c   1.000
_cell.angle_alpha   90.00
_cell.angle_beta   90.00
_cell.angle_gamma   90.00
#
_symmetry.space_group_name_H-M   'P 1'
#
loop_
_entity.id
_entity.type
_entity.pdbx_description
1 polymer ?
#
loop_
_entity_poly.entity_id
_entity_poly.type
_entity_poly.pdbx_seq_one_letter_code
_entity_poly.pdbx_strand_id
1 'polypeptide(L)'
;MSIVSVIVRTQLSAESAPAYAEAAKAVVAATREEAGCQWYGIAVDIADPRVVWVSEQWASQAALDAHLKTPHVAAFLEACAALEILDMEVRRYEVSSVGDLVMPE
;
A
#
# COMPACT_ATOMS: atom_id res chain seq x y z
N MET A 1 -21.31 2.52 -6.16
CA MET A 1 -19.94 2.01 -6.38
C MET A 1 -19.35 1.56 -5.04
N SER A 2 -18.61 0.49 -5.06
CA SER A 2 -18.02 -0.05 -3.82
C SER A 2 -16.70 0.61 -3.52
N ILE A 3 -16.44 0.80 -2.24
CA ILE A 3 -15.10 1.09 -1.74
C ILE A 3 -14.22 -0.13 -2.03
N VAL A 4 -12.97 0.12 -2.39
CA VAL A 4 -11.99 -0.92 -2.67
C VAL A 4 -10.83 -0.79 -1.68
N SER A 5 -10.47 -1.88 -1.04
CA SER A 5 -9.30 -1.97 -0.15
C SER A 5 -8.24 -2.86 -0.77
N VAL A 6 -6.98 -2.51 -0.59
CA VAL A 6 -5.85 -3.32 -1.04
C VAL A 6 -4.91 -3.52 0.14
N ILE A 7 -4.51 -4.76 0.36
CA ILE A 7 -3.50 -5.11 1.35
C ILE A 7 -2.36 -5.80 0.61
N VAL A 8 -1.15 -5.31 0.81
CA VAL A 8 0.05 -5.89 0.23
C VAL A 8 0.98 -6.32 1.37
N ARG A 9 1.46 -7.54 1.30
CA ARG A 9 2.54 -8.02 2.17
C ARG A 9 3.76 -8.26 1.29
N THR A 10 4.85 -7.56 1.60
CA THR A 10 6.10 -7.66 0.85
C THR A 10 7.19 -8.13 1.79
N GLN A 11 7.90 -9.20 1.41
CA GLN A 11 9.10 -9.64 2.13
C GLN A 11 10.32 -9.24 1.34
N LEU A 12 11.20 -8.48 1.98
CA LEU A 12 12.43 -7.96 1.38
C LEU A 12 13.64 -8.71 1.92
N SER A 13 14.75 -8.67 1.17
CA SER A 13 16.03 -8.98 1.78
C SER A 13 16.37 -7.91 2.81
N ALA A 14 17.17 -8.25 3.81
CA ALA A 14 17.59 -7.30 4.82
C ALA A 14 18.32 -6.09 4.20
N GLU A 15 19.07 -6.32 3.13
CA GLU A 15 19.83 -5.28 2.44
C GLU A 15 18.92 -4.30 1.69
N SER A 16 17.78 -4.76 1.20
CA SER A 16 16.84 -3.93 0.43
C SER A 16 15.90 -3.09 1.30
N ALA A 17 15.73 -3.44 2.56
CA ALA A 17 14.76 -2.78 3.44
C ALA A 17 14.96 -1.26 3.58
N PRO A 18 16.19 -0.74 3.79
CA PRO A 18 16.37 0.70 3.89
C PRO A 18 16.02 1.46 2.61
N ALA A 19 16.40 0.94 1.45
CA ALA A 19 16.09 1.58 0.16
C ALA A 19 14.59 1.56 -0.12
N TYR A 20 13.89 0.48 0.24
CA TYR A 20 12.44 0.40 0.14
C TYR A 20 11.79 1.48 1.01
N ALA A 21 12.25 1.63 2.24
CA ALA A 21 11.70 2.64 3.15
C ALA A 21 11.84 4.06 2.59
N GLU A 22 12.97 4.38 1.97
CA GLU A 22 13.18 5.69 1.36
C GLU A 22 12.24 5.92 0.17
N ALA A 23 12.10 4.92 -0.71
CA ALA A 23 11.15 5.01 -1.83
C ALA A 23 9.71 5.13 -1.35
N ALA A 24 9.36 4.43 -0.27
CA ALA A 24 8.03 4.43 0.29
C ALA A 24 7.60 5.81 0.81
N LYS A 25 8.50 6.59 1.37
CA LYS A 25 8.19 7.93 1.88
C LYS A 25 7.56 8.81 0.81
N ALA A 26 8.13 8.82 -0.38
CA ALA A 26 7.66 9.66 -1.48
C ALA A 26 6.29 9.20 -1.98
N VAL A 27 6.09 7.89 -2.18
CA VAL A 27 4.83 7.38 -2.70
C VAL A 27 3.70 7.55 -1.69
N VAL A 28 3.96 7.41 -0.40
CA VAL A 28 2.96 7.62 0.64
C VAL A 28 2.50 9.09 0.65
N ALA A 29 3.44 10.03 0.64
CA ALA A 29 3.11 11.44 0.65
C ALA A 29 2.26 11.85 -0.56
N ALA A 30 2.67 11.44 -1.76
CA ALA A 30 1.96 11.77 -2.99
C ALA A 30 0.61 11.09 -3.08
N THR A 31 0.51 9.83 -2.66
CA THR A 31 -0.74 9.06 -2.74
C THR A 31 -1.81 9.65 -1.83
N ARG A 32 -1.44 10.12 -0.65
CA ARG A 32 -2.39 10.72 0.29
C ARG A 32 -3.04 12.00 -0.23
N GLU A 33 -2.47 12.62 -1.25
CA GLU A 33 -3.05 13.81 -1.91
C GLU A 33 -4.03 13.46 -3.03
N GLU A 34 -4.15 12.20 -3.41
CA GLU A 34 -5.07 11.78 -4.47
C GLU A 34 -6.52 11.85 -4.00
N ALA A 35 -7.39 12.38 -4.86
CA ALA A 35 -8.76 12.69 -4.51
C ALA A 35 -9.59 11.49 -4.02
N GLY A 36 -9.35 10.30 -4.57
CA GLY A 36 -10.09 9.10 -4.19
C GLY A 36 -9.45 8.29 -3.07
N CYS A 37 -8.32 8.74 -2.52
CA CYS A 37 -7.62 8.04 -1.47
C CYS A 37 -8.28 8.29 -0.11
N GLN A 38 -8.79 7.23 0.51
CA GLN A 38 -9.40 7.30 1.84
C GLN A 38 -8.43 6.87 2.93
N TRP A 39 -7.50 6.00 2.58
CA TRP A 39 -6.49 5.48 3.50
C TRP A 39 -5.30 4.99 2.68
N TYR A 40 -4.10 5.34 3.08
CA TYR A 40 -2.89 4.80 2.50
C TYR A 40 -1.77 4.84 3.52
N GLY A 41 -1.17 3.68 3.79
CA GLY A 41 -0.07 3.58 4.72
C GLY A 41 0.86 2.43 4.37
N ILE A 42 2.14 2.62 4.68
CA ILE A 42 3.16 1.58 4.54
C ILE A 42 3.82 1.47 5.90
N ALA A 43 3.87 0.25 6.44
CA ALA A 43 4.39 -0.01 7.77
C ALA A 43 5.23 -1.27 7.79
N VAL A 44 6.23 -1.27 8.64
CA VAL A 44 7.08 -2.43 8.86
C VAL A 44 6.39 -3.35 9.86
N ASP A 45 6.43 -4.65 9.60
CA ASP A 45 5.88 -5.66 10.50
C ASP A 45 6.66 -5.63 11.82
N ILE A 46 5.93 -5.62 12.94
CA ILE A 46 6.57 -5.50 14.24
C ILE A 46 7.36 -6.76 14.63
N ALA A 47 7.02 -7.89 14.03
CA ALA A 47 7.69 -9.17 14.32
C ALA A 47 8.85 -9.47 13.37
N ASP A 48 8.90 -8.84 12.19
CA ASP A 48 9.96 -9.07 11.20
C ASP A 48 10.25 -7.80 10.40
N PRO A 49 11.40 -7.15 10.63
CA PRO A 49 11.72 -5.87 9.96
C PRO A 49 11.92 -5.98 8.44
N ARG A 50 11.95 -7.19 7.90
CA ARG A 50 12.04 -7.42 6.45
C ARG A 50 10.67 -7.54 5.79
N VAL A 51 9.61 -7.54 6.57
CA VAL A 51 8.24 -7.60 6.07
C VAL A 51 7.60 -6.21 6.16
N VAL A 52 7.01 -5.79 5.05
CA VAL A 52 6.38 -4.49 4.94
C VAL A 52 4.94 -4.66 4.48
N TRP A 53 4.04 -3.95 5.11
CA TRP A 53 2.61 -3.96 4.79
C TRP A 53 2.21 -2.65 4.15
N VAL A 54 1.49 -2.75 3.03
CA VAL A 54 0.80 -1.60 2.43
C VAL A 54 -0.68 -1.80 2.68
N SER A 55 -1.32 -0.78 3.20
CA SER A 55 -2.75 -0.80 3.51
C SER A 55 -3.40 0.38 2.79
N GLU A 56 -4.40 0.11 1.97
CA GLU A 56 -5.03 1.10 1.10
C GLU A 56 -6.54 0.99 1.14
N GLN A 57 -7.20 2.14 1.06
CA GLN A 57 -8.64 2.20 0.89
C GLN A 57 -8.98 3.31 -0.09
N TRP A 58 -9.77 2.97 -1.11
CA TRP A 58 -10.12 3.85 -2.21
C TRP A 58 -11.64 4.01 -2.31
N ALA A 59 -12.08 5.21 -2.68
CA ALA A 59 -13.51 5.50 -2.81
C ALA A 59 -14.20 4.64 -3.86
N SER A 60 -13.44 4.14 -4.86
CA SER A 60 -13.97 3.31 -5.94
C SER A 60 -12.84 2.59 -6.66
N GLN A 61 -13.18 1.62 -7.50
CA GLN A 61 -12.22 0.99 -8.40
C GLN A 61 -11.61 2.01 -9.36
N ALA A 62 -12.38 2.97 -9.83
CA ALA A 62 -11.87 4.01 -10.72
C ALA A 62 -10.78 4.85 -10.05
N ALA A 63 -10.93 5.15 -8.75
CA ALA A 63 -9.92 5.87 -7.98
C ALA A 63 -8.63 5.06 -7.85
N LEU A 64 -8.75 3.75 -7.59
CA LEU A 64 -7.59 2.84 -7.54
C LEU A 64 -6.91 2.77 -8.91
N ASP A 65 -7.68 2.64 -9.99
CA ASP A 65 -7.14 2.59 -11.35
C ASP A 65 -6.37 3.87 -11.68
N ALA A 66 -6.90 5.02 -11.30
CA ALA A 66 -6.21 6.30 -11.49
C ALA A 66 -4.90 6.34 -10.71
N HIS A 67 -4.89 5.86 -9.46
CA HIS A 67 -3.69 5.76 -8.63
C HIS A 67 -2.60 4.95 -9.33
N LEU A 68 -2.96 3.80 -9.89
CA LEU A 68 -2.00 2.90 -10.53
C LEU A 68 -1.37 3.49 -11.80
N LYS A 69 -1.91 4.59 -12.32
CA LYS A 69 -1.39 5.28 -13.51
C LYS A 69 -0.59 6.54 -13.18
N THR A 70 -0.41 6.85 -11.89
CA THR A 70 0.27 8.08 -11.49
C THR A 70 1.79 7.98 -11.67
N PRO A 71 2.46 9.14 -11.88
CA PRO A 71 3.92 9.16 -11.96
C PRO A 71 4.60 8.68 -10.68
N HIS A 72 4.01 8.96 -9.52
CA HIS A 72 4.62 8.55 -8.25
C HIS A 72 4.55 7.04 -8.02
N VAL A 73 3.50 6.35 -8.50
CA VAL A 73 3.47 4.89 -8.46
C VAL A 73 4.48 4.31 -9.43
N ALA A 74 4.58 4.86 -10.65
CA ALA A 74 5.58 4.42 -11.62
C ALA A 74 7.00 4.55 -11.06
N ALA A 75 7.32 5.66 -10.40
CA ALA A 75 8.62 5.88 -9.78
C ALA A 75 8.88 4.89 -8.64
N PHE A 76 7.86 4.59 -7.83
CA PHE A 76 7.98 3.63 -6.74
C PHE A 76 8.24 2.21 -7.28
N LEU A 77 7.50 1.80 -8.30
CA LEU A 77 7.68 0.49 -8.92
C LEU A 77 9.07 0.36 -9.57
N GLU A 78 9.56 1.42 -10.18
CA GLU A 78 10.90 1.44 -10.74
C GLU A 78 11.96 1.30 -9.65
N ALA A 79 11.81 2.02 -8.53
CA ALA A 79 12.70 1.89 -7.38
C ALA A 79 12.67 0.46 -6.83
N CYS A 80 11.49 -0.15 -6.70
CA CYS A 80 11.33 -1.52 -6.21
C CYS A 80 11.96 -2.55 -7.15
N ALA A 81 11.96 -2.30 -8.46
CA ALA A 81 12.55 -3.22 -9.42
C ALA A 81 14.06 -3.40 -9.24
N ALA A 82 14.72 -2.43 -8.59
CA ALA A 82 16.15 -2.50 -8.27
C ALA A 82 16.44 -3.23 -6.96
N LEU A 83 15.40 -3.65 -6.23
CA LEU A 83 15.53 -4.27 -4.91
C LEU A 83 15.30 -5.77 -4.99
N GLU A 84 15.77 -6.49 -3.98
CA GLU A 84 15.50 -7.92 -3.84
C GLU A 84 14.23 -8.12 -3.02
N ILE A 85 13.15 -8.46 -3.73
CA ILE A 85 11.87 -8.81 -3.13
C ILE A 85 11.76 -10.32 -3.14
N LEU A 86 11.68 -10.93 -1.95
CA LEU A 86 11.68 -12.37 -1.80
C LEU A 86 10.30 -12.98 -1.96
N ASP A 87 9.25 -12.24 -1.58
CA ASP A 87 7.88 -12.67 -1.68
C ASP A 87 6.95 -11.47 -1.66
N MET A 88 5.80 -11.60 -2.32
CA MET A 88 4.80 -10.54 -2.33
C MET A 88 3.41 -11.14 -2.46
N GLU A 89 2.51 -10.76 -1.57
CA GLU A 89 1.10 -11.08 -1.66
C GLU A 89 0.30 -9.80 -1.80
N VAL A 90 -0.60 -9.76 -2.80
CA VAL A 90 -1.47 -8.62 -3.04
C VAL A 90 -2.91 -9.10 -3.00
N ARG A 91 -3.73 -8.48 -2.16
CA ARG A 91 -5.15 -8.80 -2.09
C ARG A 91 -5.99 -7.54 -2.26
N ARG A 92 -6.98 -7.64 -3.13
CA ARG A 92 -7.98 -6.59 -3.33
C ARG A 92 -9.30 -7.06 -2.73
N TYR A 93 -9.92 -6.17 -1.98
CA TYR A 93 -11.20 -6.42 -1.34
C TYR A 93 -12.22 -5.43 -1.88
N GLU A 94 -13.39 -5.94 -2.26
CA GLU A 94 -14.53 -5.10 -2.57
C GLU A 94 -15.34 -4.95 -1.27
N VAL A 95 -15.49 -3.72 -0.80
CA VAL A 95 -16.01 -3.44 0.54
C VAL A 95 -17.46 -3.02 0.45
N SER A 96 -18.35 -3.77 1.10
CA SER A 96 -19.77 -3.47 1.12
C SER A 96 -20.12 -2.35 2.09
N SER A 97 -19.38 -2.22 3.20
CA SER A 97 -19.58 -1.13 4.15
C SER A 97 -18.34 -0.93 5.02
N VAL A 98 -18.18 0.29 5.51
CA VAL A 98 -17.14 0.65 6.47
C VAL A 98 -17.83 1.31 7.65
N GLY A 99 -17.47 0.92 8.84
CA GLY A 99 -17.99 1.52 10.07
C GLY A 99 -17.02 1.32 11.21
N ASP A 100 -17.35 1.90 12.34
CA ASP A 100 -16.55 1.76 13.54
C ASP A 100 -16.67 0.34 14.12
N LEU A 101 -15.57 -0.13 14.68
CA LEU A 101 -15.58 -1.37 15.42
C LEU A 101 -16.33 -1.17 16.73
N VAL A 102 -17.30 -2.04 16.97
CA VAL A 102 -18.05 -2.04 18.22
C VAL A 102 -17.63 -3.29 19.02
N MET A 103 -17.15 -3.06 20.23
CA MET A 103 -16.72 -4.15 21.08
C MET A 103 -17.94 -4.93 21.61
N PRO A 104 -17.88 -6.26 21.65
CA PRO A 104 -18.96 -7.04 22.25
C PRO A 104 -19.09 -6.77 23.74
N GLU A 105 -20.30 -6.87 24.25
CA GLU A 105 -20.58 -6.68 25.68
C GLU A 105 -20.22 -7.93 26.50
#